data_dbb2a24452e3ff8d51825c9f7abb0982
#
_entry.id   dbb2a24452e3ff8d51825c9f7abb0982
#
_cell.length_a   1.000
_cell.length_b   1.000
_cell.length_c   1.000
_cell.angle_alpha   90.00
_cell.angle_beta   90.00
_cell.angle_gamma   90.00
#
_symmetry.space_group_name_H-M   'P 1'
#
loop_
_entity.id
_entity.type
_entity.pdbx_description
1 polymer ?
#
loop_
_entity_poly.entity_id
_entity_poly.type
_entity_poly.pdbx_seq_one_letter_code
_entity_poly.pdbx_strand_id
1 'polypeptide(L)'
;MKLITEEIETAKVLVEEKNGKKNMFIEGIFLQGNLKNRNGRFYPVETLEKEVNRYNEAFVGKGRALGELGHPEGPTVNLDRVSHKIVDLHKEGTNFVGKAQLLNTPMGTIAQSLLDDGVTLGVSSRGMGSLKDTSEGYKVVGEDFMLATAADIVADPSAPDAFVNG
;
A
#
# COMPACT_ATOMS: atom_id res chain seq x y z
N MET A 1 12.80 1.37 15.82
CA MET A 1 11.76 1.23 14.76
C MET A 1 12.38 0.75 13.46
N LYS A 2 11.70 -0.14 12.81
CA LYS A 2 12.14 -0.69 11.53
C LYS A 2 11.21 -0.25 10.41
N LEU A 3 11.75 -0.13 9.20
CA LEU A 3 10.95 0.03 8.01
C LEU A 3 10.30 -1.31 7.68
N ILE A 4 8.98 -1.31 7.51
CA ILE A 4 8.20 -2.53 7.27
C ILE A 4 7.45 -2.35 5.96
N THR A 5 7.64 -3.29 5.01
CA THR A 5 6.92 -3.30 3.74
C THR A 5 6.15 -4.61 3.58
N GLU A 6 4.94 -4.55 3.04
CA GLU A 6 4.10 -5.72 2.79
C GLU A 6 3.49 -5.63 1.41
N GLU A 7 3.75 -6.62 0.56
CA GLU A 7 3.21 -6.70 -0.79
C GLU A 7 1.93 -7.52 -0.84
N ILE A 8 0.96 -7.04 -1.62
CA ILE A 8 -0.30 -7.72 -1.86
C ILE A 8 -0.52 -7.84 -3.36
N GLU A 9 -0.93 -9.03 -3.78
CA GLU A 9 -0.84 -9.46 -5.17
C GLU A 9 -1.69 -8.73 -6.18
N THR A 10 -2.89 -8.33 -5.89
CA THR A 10 -3.73 -7.84 -6.98
C THR A 10 -4.53 -6.63 -6.62
N ALA A 11 -4.17 -5.54 -7.25
CA ALA A 11 -5.05 -4.40 -7.34
C ALA A 11 -5.89 -4.54 -8.61
N LYS A 12 -7.19 -4.40 -8.47
CA LYS A 12 -8.11 -4.37 -9.60
C LYS A 12 -8.02 -2.99 -10.26
N VAL A 13 -7.94 -2.97 -11.59
CA VAL A 13 -7.90 -1.72 -12.36
C VAL A 13 -9.32 -1.25 -12.65
N LEU A 14 -9.59 0.02 -12.37
CA LEU A 14 -10.87 0.66 -12.66
C LEU A 14 -10.61 1.91 -13.50
N VAL A 15 -11.44 2.11 -14.51
CA VAL A 15 -11.42 3.36 -15.28
C VAL A 15 -12.74 4.06 -15.05
N GLU A 16 -12.68 5.29 -14.54
CA GLU A 16 -13.87 6.11 -14.29
C GLU A 16 -13.82 7.36 -15.15
N GLU A 17 -14.94 7.68 -15.76
CA GLU A 17 -15.08 8.88 -16.58
C GLU A 17 -15.92 9.90 -15.84
N LYS A 18 -15.39 11.12 -15.71
CA LYS A 18 -16.06 12.23 -15.07
C LYS A 18 -15.83 13.49 -15.85
N ASN A 19 -16.91 14.16 -16.23
CA ASN A 19 -16.85 15.40 -17.01
C ASN A 19 -16.04 15.26 -18.32
N GLY A 20 -16.17 14.10 -18.98
CA GLY A 20 -15.44 13.81 -20.21
C GLY A 20 -13.97 13.43 -20.00
N LYS A 21 -13.50 13.41 -18.78
CA LYS A 21 -12.13 13.05 -18.44
C LYS A 21 -12.08 11.64 -17.84
N LYS A 22 -11.21 10.81 -18.39
CA LYS A 22 -11.00 9.45 -17.88
C LYS A 22 -9.92 9.46 -16.83
N ASN A 23 -10.21 8.84 -15.70
CA ASN A 23 -9.25 8.62 -14.62
C ASN A 23 -9.11 7.12 -14.38
N MET A 24 -7.88 6.67 -14.21
CA MET A 24 -7.60 5.28 -13.92
C MET A 24 -7.33 5.12 -12.42
N PHE A 25 -7.92 4.09 -11.83
CA PHE A 25 -7.78 3.77 -10.41
C PHE A 25 -7.33 2.34 -10.26
N ILE A 26 -6.68 2.06 -9.15
CA ILE A 26 -6.46 0.70 -8.67
C ILE A 26 -7.23 0.53 -7.37
N GLU A 27 -7.79 -0.66 -7.16
CA GLU A 27 -8.58 -0.96 -5.97
C GLU A 27 -8.29 -2.39 -5.52
N GLY A 28 -8.22 -2.61 -4.23
CA GLY A 28 -8.00 -3.93 -3.69
C GLY A 28 -7.67 -3.89 -2.21
N ILE A 29 -7.26 -5.04 -1.68
CA ILE A 29 -6.82 -5.13 -0.30
C ILE A 29 -5.43 -4.51 -0.20
N PHE A 30 -5.29 -3.47 0.62
CA PHE A 30 -4.00 -2.82 0.82
C PHE A 30 -3.31 -3.30 2.10
N LEU A 31 -4.09 -3.66 3.13
CA LEU A 31 -3.54 -4.13 4.41
C LEU A 31 -4.40 -5.29 4.92
N GLN A 32 -3.76 -6.25 5.60
CA GLN A 32 -4.46 -7.41 6.18
C GLN A 32 -4.09 -7.59 7.64
N GLY A 33 -5.11 -7.67 8.48
CA GLY A 33 -4.94 -7.88 9.90
C GLY A 33 -5.25 -9.30 10.34
N ASN A 34 -4.78 -9.65 11.53
CA ASN A 34 -5.08 -10.91 12.22
C ASN A 34 -4.75 -12.17 11.43
N LEU A 35 -3.71 -12.12 10.60
CA LEU A 35 -3.18 -13.31 9.98
C LEU A 35 -1.66 -13.22 9.87
N LYS A 36 -1.00 -14.37 9.91
CA LYS A 36 0.44 -14.45 9.64
C LYS A 36 0.62 -14.40 8.12
N ASN A 37 1.27 -13.33 7.63
CA ASN A 37 1.48 -13.17 6.19
C ASN A 37 2.69 -13.97 5.71
N ARG A 38 2.95 -13.94 4.40
CA ARG A 38 4.07 -14.70 3.81
C ARG A 38 5.44 -14.24 4.30
N ASN A 39 5.53 -13.03 4.82
CA ASN A 39 6.78 -12.50 5.40
C ASN A 39 6.95 -12.87 6.87
N GLY A 40 6.04 -13.65 7.43
CA GLY A 40 6.08 -14.07 8.82
C GLY A 40 5.71 -12.98 9.80
N ARG A 41 4.94 -12.00 9.37
CA ARG A 41 4.48 -10.90 10.21
C ARG A 41 2.98 -10.97 10.45
N PHE A 42 2.58 -10.58 11.65
CA PHE A 42 1.18 -10.52 12.07
C PHE A 42 0.87 -9.09 12.48
N TYR A 43 -0.14 -8.51 11.86
CA TYR A 43 -0.60 -7.16 12.21
C TYR A 43 -1.90 -7.30 13.01
N PRO A 44 -1.90 -6.98 14.30
CA PRO A 44 -3.19 -6.95 15.02
C PRO A 44 -4.14 -5.99 14.34
N VAL A 45 -5.40 -6.43 14.13
CA VAL A 45 -6.36 -5.59 13.40
C VAL A 45 -6.61 -4.27 14.13
N GLU A 46 -6.55 -4.28 15.45
CA GLU A 46 -6.73 -3.06 16.25
C GLU A 46 -5.62 -2.05 15.97
N THR A 47 -4.39 -2.53 15.81
CA THR A 47 -3.24 -1.69 15.46
C THR A 47 -3.44 -1.06 14.08
N LEU A 48 -3.88 -1.86 13.11
CA LEU A 48 -4.16 -1.35 11.77
C LEU A 48 -5.32 -0.38 11.77
N GLU A 49 -6.40 -0.68 12.49
CA GLU A 49 -7.58 0.20 12.55
C GLU A 49 -7.23 1.57 13.12
N LYS A 50 -6.48 1.60 14.21
CA LYS A 50 -6.01 2.84 14.81
C LYS A 50 -5.18 3.65 13.82
N GLU A 51 -4.26 2.99 13.14
CA GLU A 51 -3.35 3.67 12.20
C GLU A 51 -4.05 4.08 10.92
N VAL A 52 -4.98 3.29 10.40
CA VAL A 52 -5.77 3.65 9.23
C VAL A 52 -6.63 4.87 9.54
N ASN A 53 -7.22 4.93 10.72
CA ASN A 53 -8.00 6.10 11.13
C ASN A 53 -7.13 7.37 11.17
N ARG A 54 -5.92 7.27 11.73
CA ARG A 54 -4.98 8.38 11.74
C ARG A 54 -4.55 8.76 10.32
N TYR A 55 -4.23 7.77 9.49
CA TYR A 55 -3.79 7.98 8.13
C TYR A 55 -4.87 8.65 7.28
N ASN A 56 -6.12 8.21 7.44
CA ASN A 56 -7.26 8.82 6.76
C ASN A 56 -7.44 10.28 7.14
N GLU A 57 -7.36 10.58 8.43
CA GLU A 57 -7.55 11.94 8.92
C GLU A 57 -6.39 12.86 8.52
N ALA A 58 -5.16 12.37 8.64
CA ALA A 58 -3.97 13.19 8.41
C ALA A 58 -3.62 13.34 6.93
N PHE A 59 -3.92 12.34 6.11
CA PHE A 59 -3.44 12.29 4.73
C PHE A 59 -4.55 12.12 3.70
N VAL A 60 -5.36 11.06 3.76
CA VAL A 60 -6.38 10.79 2.73
C VAL A 60 -7.39 11.93 2.66
N GLY A 61 -7.93 12.33 3.80
CA GLY A 61 -8.92 13.40 3.87
C GLY A 61 -8.40 14.77 3.47
N LYS A 62 -7.07 14.93 3.41
CA LYS A 62 -6.43 16.18 3.03
C LYS A 62 -5.80 16.14 1.64
N GLY A 63 -6.04 15.06 0.89
CA GLY A 63 -5.46 14.92 -0.43
C GLY A 63 -3.95 14.74 -0.45
N ARG A 64 -3.38 14.21 0.64
CA ARG A 64 -1.93 14.06 0.80
C ARG A 64 -1.45 12.62 0.89
N ALA A 65 -2.33 11.65 0.69
CA ALA A 65 -1.98 10.23 0.78
C ALA A 65 -1.38 9.77 -0.54
N LEU A 66 -0.08 9.94 -0.68
CA LEU A 66 0.65 9.68 -1.92
C LEU A 66 1.40 8.36 -1.85
N GLY A 67 1.62 7.74 -3.00
CA GLY A 67 2.43 6.54 -3.12
C GLY A 67 3.36 6.63 -4.33
N GLU A 68 4.39 5.79 -4.31
CA GLU A 68 5.45 5.80 -5.31
C GLU A 68 5.39 4.57 -6.20
N LEU A 69 6.03 4.66 -7.35
CA LEU A 69 6.24 3.52 -8.23
C LEU A 69 7.55 2.85 -7.84
N GLY A 70 7.45 1.59 -7.42
CA GLY A 70 8.59 0.82 -6.94
C GLY A 70 8.76 0.85 -5.44
N HIS A 71 9.86 0.30 -4.94
CA HIS A 71 10.21 0.22 -3.53
C HIS A 71 11.25 1.27 -3.17
N PRO A 72 10.88 2.42 -2.65
CA PRO A 72 11.86 3.36 -2.12
C PRO A 72 12.45 2.85 -0.81
N GLU A 73 13.66 3.25 -0.52
CA GLU A 73 14.30 3.00 0.77
C GLU A 73 13.96 4.13 1.71
N GLY A 74 13.36 3.81 2.83
CA GLY A 74 13.08 4.79 3.88
C GLY A 74 11.61 5.10 4.06
N PRO A 75 11.29 5.91 5.08
CA PRO A 75 9.91 6.11 5.53
C PRO A 75 9.24 7.36 4.95
N THR A 76 9.88 8.04 4.01
CA THR A 76 9.33 9.26 3.42
C THR A 76 8.88 9.03 1.99
N VAL A 77 7.99 9.90 1.50
CA VAL A 77 7.52 9.87 0.12
C VAL A 77 8.34 10.87 -0.69
N ASN A 78 8.91 10.40 -1.80
CA ASN A 78 9.69 11.23 -2.72
C ASN A 78 8.76 11.75 -3.82
N LEU A 79 8.52 13.05 -3.84
CA LEU A 79 7.54 13.65 -4.74
C LEU A 79 7.84 13.43 -6.22
N ASP A 80 9.12 13.31 -6.59
CA ASP A 80 9.51 13.04 -7.97
C ASP A 80 9.20 11.61 -8.41
N ARG A 81 8.85 10.73 -7.49
CA ARG A 81 8.51 9.33 -7.77
C ARG A 81 7.03 9.02 -7.54
N VAL A 82 6.23 10.01 -7.19
CA VAL A 82 4.80 9.80 -6.91
C VAL A 82 4.07 9.36 -8.18
N SER A 83 3.34 8.26 -8.09
CA SER A 83 2.56 7.71 -9.19
C SER A 83 1.07 7.76 -8.95
N HIS A 84 0.63 7.83 -7.70
CA HIS A 84 -0.79 7.75 -7.37
C HIS A 84 -1.11 8.42 -6.05
N LYS A 85 -2.40 8.65 -5.86
CA LYS A 85 -2.96 9.24 -4.66
C LYS A 85 -4.02 8.29 -4.11
N ILE A 86 -3.92 7.93 -2.84
CA ILE A 86 -4.90 7.08 -2.19
C ILE A 86 -6.13 7.95 -1.88
N VAL A 87 -7.29 7.56 -2.41
CA VAL A 87 -8.52 8.32 -2.30
C VAL A 87 -9.52 7.69 -1.34
N ASP A 88 -9.36 6.41 -1.03
CA ASP A 88 -10.19 5.72 -0.05
C ASP A 88 -9.40 4.59 0.59
N LEU A 89 -9.63 4.39 1.89
CA LEU A 89 -9.04 3.28 2.63
C LEU A 89 -9.98 2.98 3.80
N HIS A 90 -10.61 1.80 3.77
CA HIS A 90 -11.61 1.45 4.79
C HIS A 90 -11.52 -0.02 5.18
N LYS A 91 -12.01 -0.32 6.36
CA LYS A 91 -11.98 -1.66 6.94
C LYS A 91 -13.13 -2.50 6.39
N GLU A 92 -12.82 -3.73 5.97
CA GLU A 92 -13.81 -4.76 5.64
C GLU A 92 -13.38 -6.06 6.32
N GLY A 93 -14.04 -6.40 7.42
CA GLY A 93 -13.61 -7.53 8.25
C GLY A 93 -12.26 -7.25 8.90
N THR A 94 -11.26 -8.10 8.63
CA THR A 94 -9.90 -7.89 9.09
C THR A 94 -8.99 -7.32 7.98
N ASN A 95 -9.56 -7.05 6.82
CA ASN A 95 -8.85 -6.45 5.69
C ASN A 95 -9.13 -4.95 5.65
N PHE A 96 -8.23 -4.23 4.98
CA PHE A 96 -8.41 -2.81 4.70
C PHE A 96 -8.34 -2.64 3.20
N VAL A 97 -9.47 -2.26 2.62
CA VAL A 97 -9.62 -2.11 1.16
C VAL A 97 -9.31 -0.66 0.81
N GLY A 98 -8.47 -0.51 -0.19
CA GLY A 98 -8.05 0.80 -0.65
C GLY A 98 -8.36 1.05 -2.11
N LYS A 99 -8.45 2.33 -2.46
CA LYS A 99 -8.61 2.80 -3.82
C LYS A 99 -7.62 3.93 -4.05
N ALA A 100 -6.87 3.86 -5.13
CA ALA A 100 -5.89 4.88 -5.48
C ALA A 100 -6.09 5.36 -6.90
N GLN A 101 -6.01 6.67 -7.08
CA GLN A 101 -6.08 7.29 -8.40
C GLN A 101 -4.67 7.41 -8.97
N LEU A 102 -4.47 6.90 -10.18
CA LEU A 102 -3.21 7.08 -10.89
C LEU A 102 -3.14 8.52 -11.38
N LEU A 103 -2.02 9.17 -11.11
CA LEU A 103 -1.84 10.59 -11.41
C LEU A 103 -1.12 10.77 -12.74
N ASN A 104 -1.15 11.99 -13.25
CA ASN A 104 -0.45 12.34 -14.51
C ASN A 104 0.98 12.82 -14.26
N THR A 105 1.59 12.35 -13.19
CA THR A 105 3.02 12.52 -12.95
C THR A 105 3.81 11.61 -13.88
N PRO A 106 5.13 11.81 -14.05
CA PRO A 106 5.93 10.89 -14.86
C PRO A 106 5.78 9.42 -14.44
N MET A 107 5.85 9.14 -13.15
CA MET A 107 5.72 7.76 -12.63
C MET A 107 4.28 7.26 -12.74
N GLY A 108 3.30 8.14 -12.55
CA GLY A 108 1.89 7.78 -12.72
C GLY A 108 1.56 7.44 -14.17
N THR A 109 2.14 8.15 -15.11
CA THR A 109 1.97 7.89 -16.54
C THR A 109 2.56 6.54 -16.91
N ILE A 110 3.73 6.19 -16.35
CA ILE A 110 4.34 4.86 -16.55
C ILE A 110 3.40 3.78 -16.02
N ALA A 111 2.88 3.95 -14.80
CA ALA A 111 1.97 2.97 -14.20
C ALA A 111 0.71 2.79 -15.04
N GLN A 112 0.11 3.89 -15.52
CA GLN A 112 -1.06 3.85 -16.38
C GLN A 112 -0.77 3.08 -17.67
N SER A 113 0.36 3.34 -18.30
CA SER A 113 0.74 2.66 -19.54
C SER A 113 0.94 1.17 -19.32
N LEU A 114 1.58 0.78 -18.24
CA LEU A 114 1.81 -0.64 -17.92
C LEU A 114 0.48 -1.36 -17.69
N LEU A 115 -0.40 -0.79 -16.92
CA LEU A 115 -1.71 -1.38 -16.64
C LEU A 115 -2.58 -1.45 -17.89
N ASP A 116 -2.55 -0.40 -18.73
CA ASP A 116 -3.30 -0.35 -19.97
C ASP A 116 -2.83 -1.43 -20.95
N ASP A 117 -1.54 -1.74 -20.94
CA ASP A 117 -0.95 -2.79 -21.78
C ASP A 117 -1.07 -4.19 -21.16
N GLY A 118 -1.80 -4.33 -20.07
CA GLY A 118 -2.08 -5.63 -19.47
C GLY A 118 -1.04 -6.14 -18.48
N VAL A 119 -0.11 -5.29 -18.06
CA VAL A 119 0.88 -5.67 -17.05
C VAL A 119 0.19 -5.76 -15.69
N THR A 120 0.43 -6.84 -14.96
CA THR A 120 -0.07 -7.01 -13.61
C THR A 120 0.88 -6.36 -12.62
N LEU A 121 0.35 -5.47 -11.80
CA LEU A 121 1.12 -4.81 -10.75
C LEU A 121 0.49 -5.11 -9.39
N GLY A 122 1.30 -5.06 -8.35
CA GLY A 122 0.85 -5.23 -6.98
C GLY A 122 0.96 -3.95 -6.19
N VAL A 123 0.56 -4.01 -4.94
CA VAL A 123 0.71 -2.91 -4.00
C VAL A 123 1.51 -3.36 -2.79
N SER A 124 2.23 -2.42 -2.19
CA SER A 124 3.04 -2.68 -1.01
C SER A 124 2.88 -1.54 -0.03
N SER A 125 2.40 -1.84 1.17
CA SER A 125 2.38 -0.84 2.24
C SER A 125 3.80 -0.58 2.73
N ARG A 126 4.03 0.61 3.24
CA ARG A 126 5.34 1.02 3.76
C ARG A 126 5.13 1.83 5.03
N GLY A 127 5.75 1.38 6.11
CA GLY A 127 5.61 2.03 7.39
C GLY A 127 6.79 1.80 8.30
N MET A 128 6.72 2.37 9.48
CA MET A 128 7.72 2.22 10.53
C MET A 128 7.05 1.62 11.76
N GLY A 129 7.75 0.74 12.44
CA GLY A 129 7.23 0.15 13.66
C GLY A 129 8.22 -0.80 14.29
N SER A 130 7.88 -1.29 15.49
CA SER A 130 8.63 -2.33 16.15
C SER A 130 8.06 -3.70 15.77
N LEU A 131 8.91 -4.70 15.83
CA LEU A 131 8.54 -6.10 15.60
C LEU A 131 8.89 -6.90 16.85
N LYS A 132 7.93 -7.67 17.35
CA LYS A 132 8.10 -8.51 18.52
C LYS A 132 8.10 -9.97 18.11
N ASP A 133 9.14 -10.71 18.50
CA ASP A 133 9.22 -12.14 18.22
C ASP A 133 8.19 -12.92 19.04
N THR A 134 7.70 -14.02 18.47
CA THR A 134 6.82 -14.94 19.16
C THR A 134 7.49 -16.30 19.29
N SER A 135 6.94 -17.15 20.20
CA SER A 135 7.44 -18.51 20.39
C SER A 135 7.20 -19.39 19.16
N GLU A 136 6.25 -19.03 18.29
CA GLU A 136 5.92 -19.78 17.08
C GLU A 136 6.78 -19.38 15.88
N GLY A 137 7.71 -18.43 16.06
CA GLY A 137 8.66 -18.05 15.01
C GLY A 137 8.20 -16.96 14.07
N TYR A 138 7.02 -16.39 14.26
CA TYR A 138 6.59 -15.21 13.50
C TYR A 138 6.75 -13.95 14.35
N LYS A 139 6.57 -12.79 13.72
CA LYS A 139 6.72 -11.50 14.39
C LYS A 139 5.40 -10.74 14.41
N VAL A 140 5.15 -10.05 15.54
CA VAL A 140 3.96 -9.20 15.70
C VAL A 140 4.36 -7.75 15.55
N VAL A 141 3.64 -7.02 14.72
CA VAL A 141 3.85 -5.58 14.52
C VAL A 141 3.33 -4.84 15.75
N GLY A 142 4.13 -3.92 16.28
CA GLY A 142 3.83 -3.18 17.49
C GLY A 142 2.81 -2.08 17.29
N GLU A 143 2.26 -1.58 18.41
CA GLU A 143 1.28 -0.51 18.41
C GLU A 143 1.85 0.83 17.91
N ASP A 144 3.16 0.94 17.85
CA ASP A 144 3.86 2.12 17.34
C ASP A 144 3.89 2.18 15.80
N PHE A 145 3.24 1.24 15.13
CA PHE A 145 3.21 1.21 13.68
C PHE A 145 2.62 2.48 13.08
N MET A 146 3.34 3.09 12.14
CA MET A 146 2.89 4.28 11.43
C MET A 146 3.13 4.11 9.94
N LEU A 147 2.07 4.32 9.15
CA LEU A 147 2.15 4.25 7.69
C LEU A 147 2.84 5.49 7.12
N ALA A 148 3.84 5.26 6.29
CA ALA A 148 4.36 6.29 5.38
C ALA A 148 3.47 6.36 4.15
N THR A 149 3.04 5.19 3.66
CA THR A 149 2.02 5.10 2.62
C THR A 149 1.26 3.78 2.77
N ALA A 150 -0.04 3.83 2.50
CA ALA A 150 -0.86 2.61 2.50
C ALA A 150 -0.53 1.71 1.32
N ALA A 151 -0.04 2.25 0.22
CA ALA A 151 0.33 1.45 -0.96
C ALA A 151 1.31 2.19 -1.85
N ASP A 152 2.47 1.58 -2.09
CA ASP A 152 3.31 1.85 -3.25
C ASP A 152 2.89 0.87 -4.35
N ILE A 153 3.16 1.18 -5.61
CA ILE A 153 2.91 0.26 -6.72
C ILE A 153 4.21 -0.49 -7.02
N VAL A 154 4.13 -1.82 -7.03
CA VAL A 154 5.32 -2.66 -7.19
C VAL A 154 5.14 -3.59 -8.38
N ALA A 155 6.27 -4.03 -8.94
CA ALA A 155 6.28 -5.04 -9.98
C ALA A 155 5.76 -6.36 -9.41
N ASP A 156 5.56 -7.37 -10.27
CA ASP A 156 4.92 -8.64 -9.91
C ASP A 156 5.34 -9.16 -8.52
N PRO A 157 4.44 -9.10 -7.54
CA PRO A 157 4.74 -9.56 -6.19
C PRO A 157 4.74 -11.08 -6.06
N SER A 158 4.38 -11.82 -7.12
CA SER A 158 4.43 -13.28 -7.10
C SER A 158 5.83 -13.84 -7.20
N ALA A 159 6.80 -13.04 -7.63
CA ALA A 159 8.20 -13.47 -7.69
C ALA A 159 8.71 -13.72 -6.27
N PRO A 160 9.17 -14.94 -5.94
CA PRO A 160 9.57 -15.26 -4.56
C PRO A 160 10.63 -14.31 -4.00
N ASP A 161 11.58 -13.91 -4.81
CA ASP A 161 12.67 -13.05 -4.37
C ASP A 161 12.24 -11.61 -4.16
N ALA A 162 11.12 -11.20 -4.71
CA ALA A 162 10.61 -9.85 -4.53
C ALA A 162 10.18 -9.60 -3.07
N PHE A 163 9.96 -10.64 -2.31
CA PHE A 163 9.46 -10.55 -0.94
C PHE A 163 10.52 -10.79 0.12
N VAL A 164 11.69 -11.26 -0.27
CA VAL A 164 12.72 -11.66 0.66
C VAL A 164 13.20 -10.48 1.48
N ASN A 165 13.26 -9.34 0.86
CA ASN A 165 13.76 -8.10 1.46
C ASN A 165 12.65 -7.13 1.83
N GLY A 166 11.44 -7.55 1.59
CA GLY A 166 10.27 -6.71 1.87
C GLY A 166 9.97 -6.56 3.34
#